data_e24560e949224352dd6ab2406f2999c9
#
_entry.id   e24560e949224352dd6ab2406f2999c9
#
_cell.length_a   1.000
_cell.length_b   1.000
_cell.length_c   1.000
_cell.angle_alpha   90.00
_cell.angle_beta   90.00
_cell.angle_gamma   90.00
#
_symmetry.space_group_name_H-M   'P 1'
#
loop_
_entity.id
_entity.type
_entity.pdbx_description
1 polymer ?
#
loop_
_entity_poly.entity_id
_entity_poly.type
_entity_poly.pdbx_seq_one_letter_code
_entity_poly.pdbx_strand_id
1 'polypeptide(L)'
;MSLRSFTGLLLISVASIGIAAAQSKIAVINLQKAVLDPAEIKKAQAELEGRFKPRLDQKERLEREIADLQNKLQTMSGKLTPQAEQEMTVSGQKKQRELTRLNEDLQVDVERERNEILGKSAQRMQEVVKKLSEAGGYDLVTDATNAVFFKPALEITKDATAAYDKAYPAK
;
A
#
# COMPACT_ATOMS: atom_id res chain seq x y z
N MET A 1 76.44 60.38 -2.10
CA MET A 1 75.20 60.47 -1.33
C MET A 1 74.21 59.48 -1.99
N SER A 2 73.92 58.40 -1.29
CA SER A 2 73.21 57.21 -1.79
C SER A 2 71.71 57.31 -1.57
N LEU A 3 70.91 57.25 -2.63
CA LEU A 3 69.48 57.20 -2.57
C LEU A 3 69.01 55.69 -2.66
N ARG A 4 68.56 55.17 -1.53
CA ARG A 4 68.07 53.79 -1.39
C ARG A 4 66.59 53.77 -1.80
N SER A 5 66.29 53.16 -2.95
CA SER A 5 64.91 52.81 -3.40
C SER A 5 64.39 51.66 -2.58
N PHE A 6 63.29 51.90 -1.90
CA PHE A 6 62.54 50.89 -1.15
C PHE A 6 61.35 50.44 -2.02
N THR A 7 61.51 49.33 -2.70
CA THR A 7 60.41 48.70 -3.48
C THR A 7 59.59 47.84 -2.57
N GLY A 8 58.43 48.34 -2.15
CA GLY A 8 57.44 47.56 -1.37
C GLY A 8 56.68 46.58 -2.27
N LEU A 9 56.89 45.31 -2.03
CA LEU A 9 56.19 44.21 -2.70
C LEU A 9 54.80 44.01 -2.02
N LEU A 10 53.75 44.47 -2.67
CA LEU A 10 52.37 44.32 -2.23
C LEU A 10 51.92 42.88 -2.58
N LEU A 11 51.89 41.96 -1.63
CA LEU A 11 51.33 40.63 -1.72
C LEU A 11 49.79 40.73 -1.65
N ILE A 12 49.13 40.68 -2.81
CA ILE A 12 47.68 40.53 -2.90
C ILE A 12 47.34 39.04 -2.69
N SER A 13 46.93 38.68 -1.47
CA SER A 13 46.35 37.36 -1.20
C SER A 13 44.94 37.31 -1.75
N VAL A 14 44.77 36.67 -2.89
CA VAL A 14 43.44 36.31 -3.45
C VAL A 14 42.85 35.23 -2.56
N ALA A 15 41.99 35.63 -1.64
CA ALA A 15 41.15 34.67 -0.88
C ALA A 15 40.19 34.01 -1.88
N SER A 16 40.48 32.76 -2.29
CA SER A 16 39.57 31.92 -3.05
C SER A 16 38.35 31.58 -2.17
N ILE A 17 37.29 32.37 -2.31
CA ILE A 17 35.98 32.02 -1.74
C ILE A 17 35.49 30.81 -2.55
N GLY A 18 35.78 29.62 -2.04
CA GLY A 18 35.20 28.37 -2.56
C GLY A 18 33.69 28.45 -2.41
N ILE A 19 32.98 28.66 -3.51
CA ILE A 19 31.54 28.47 -3.57
C ILE A 19 31.32 26.98 -3.35
N ALA A 20 31.09 26.58 -2.10
CA ALA A 20 30.56 25.25 -1.78
C ALA A 20 29.18 25.20 -2.46
N ALA A 21 29.10 24.64 -3.67
CA ALA A 21 27.84 24.29 -4.29
C ALA A 21 27.12 23.36 -3.29
N ALA A 22 26.10 23.87 -2.64
CA ALA A 22 25.24 23.05 -1.77
C ALA A 22 24.69 21.92 -2.61
N GLN A 23 25.23 20.72 -2.46
CA GLN A 23 24.80 19.54 -3.20
C GLN A 23 23.45 19.13 -2.63
N SER A 24 22.36 19.38 -3.36
CA SER A 24 21.01 19.00 -2.96
C SER A 24 20.94 17.51 -2.67
N LYS A 25 20.47 17.18 -1.47
CA LYS A 25 20.31 15.78 -1.02
C LYS A 25 18.95 15.28 -1.41
N ILE A 26 18.91 14.38 -2.40
CA ILE A 26 17.67 13.79 -2.93
C ILE A 26 17.54 12.37 -2.42
N ALA A 27 16.30 11.98 -2.08
CA ALA A 27 15.95 10.61 -1.77
C ALA A 27 14.78 10.13 -2.66
N VAL A 28 14.66 8.82 -2.79
CA VAL A 28 13.61 8.15 -3.55
C VAL A 28 12.89 7.16 -2.62
N ILE A 29 11.58 7.15 -2.66
CA ILE A 29 10.76 6.23 -1.89
C ILE A 29 9.77 5.51 -2.81
N ASN A 30 9.61 4.21 -2.64
CA ASN A 30 8.45 3.49 -3.17
C ASN A 30 7.30 3.66 -2.17
N LEU A 31 6.46 4.66 -2.39
CA LEU A 31 5.40 5.03 -1.46
C LEU A 31 4.38 3.90 -1.29
N GLN A 32 4.02 3.21 -2.37
CA GLN A 32 3.09 2.07 -2.32
C GLN A 32 3.64 0.97 -1.40
N LYS A 33 4.91 0.61 -1.56
CA LYS A 33 5.56 -0.40 -0.72
C LYS A 33 5.69 0.09 0.72
N ALA A 34 6.09 1.34 0.95
CA ALA A 34 6.22 1.92 2.27
C ALA A 34 4.89 1.92 3.05
N VAL A 35 3.74 2.11 2.37
CA VAL A 35 2.40 2.06 2.97
C VAL A 35 1.94 0.64 3.29
N LEU A 36 2.34 -0.37 2.50
CA LEU A 36 1.87 -1.76 2.64
C LEU A 36 2.76 -2.63 3.54
N ASP A 37 4.06 -2.31 3.62
CA ASP A 37 5.05 -3.14 4.32
C ASP A 37 5.05 -3.08 5.86
N PRO A 38 4.58 -2.00 6.53
CA PRO A 38 4.59 -1.92 7.98
C PRO A 38 3.89 -3.09 8.67
N ALA A 39 4.40 -3.49 9.82
CA ALA A 39 3.88 -4.62 10.60
C ALA A 39 2.42 -4.41 11.03
N GLU A 40 2.05 -3.18 11.41
CA GLU A 40 0.66 -2.81 11.73
C GLU A 40 -0.28 -3.11 10.56
N ILE A 41 0.13 -2.80 9.34
CA ILE A 41 -0.71 -2.98 8.14
C ILE A 41 -0.84 -4.45 7.77
N LYS A 42 0.24 -5.21 7.82
CA LYS A 42 0.20 -6.67 7.61
C LYS A 42 -0.72 -7.37 8.62
N LYS A 43 -0.66 -6.95 9.88
CA LYS A 43 -1.56 -7.47 10.92
C LYS A 43 -3.01 -7.06 10.64
N ALA A 44 -3.28 -5.80 10.33
CA ALA A 44 -4.62 -5.34 10.01
C ALA A 44 -5.23 -6.06 8.78
N GLN A 45 -4.42 -6.36 7.76
CA GLN A 45 -4.85 -7.16 6.61
C GLN A 45 -5.20 -8.59 7.01
N ALA A 46 -4.37 -9.25 7.82
CA ALA A 46 -4.66 -10.60 8.31
C ALA A 46 -5.92 -10.64 9.19
N GLU A 47 -6.15 -9.63 10.03
CA GLU A 47 -7.38 -9.49 10.82
C GLU A 47 -8.61 -9.27 9.93
N LEU A 48 -8.46 -8.47 8.86
CA LEU A 48 -9.50 -8.26 7.87
C LEU A 48 -9.90 -9.58 7.19
N GLU A 49 -8.91 -10.34 6.70
CA GLU A 49 -9.14 -11.66 6.09
C GLU A 49 -9.85 -12.61 7.08
N GLY A 50 -9.41 -12.65 8.33
CA GLY A 50 -10.04 -13.45 9.39
C GLY A 50 -11.49 -13.08 9.63
N ARG A 51 -11.83 -11.78 9.65
CA ARG A 51 -13.21 -11.29 9.84
C ARG A 51 -14.14 -11.64 8.68
N PHE A 52 -13.65 -11.61 7.45
CA PHE A 52 -14.45 -11.93 6.27
C PHE A 52 -14.50 -13.41 5.94
N LYS A 53 -13.60 -14.23 6.50
CA LYS A 53 -13.55 -15.67 6.26
C LYS A 53 -14.90 -16.39 6.42
N PRO A 54 -15.71 -16.18 7.49
CA PRO A 54 -17.00 -16.86 7.63
C PRO A 54 -17.96 -16.55 6.47
N ARG A 55 -17.96 -15.30 5.96
CA ARG A 55 -18.79 -14.90 4.83
C ARG A 55 -18.28 -15.47 3.49
N LEU A 56 -16.97 -15.61 3.34
CA LEU A 56 -16.36 -16.30 2.19
C LEU A 56 -16.71 -17.79 2.22
N ASP A 57 -16.66 -18.44 3.39
CA ASP A 57 -17.06 -19.85 3.55
C ASP A 57 -18.57 -20.02 3.27
N GLN A 58 -19.40 -19.03 3.63
CA GLN A 58 -20.85 -19.03 3.29
C GLN A 58 -21.07 -18.91 1.77
N LYS A 59 -20.35 -18.02 1.11
CA LYS A 59 -20.36 -17.87 -0.35
C LYS A 59 -20.05 -19.20 -1.03
N GLU A 60 -18.97 -19.84 -0.64
CA GLU A 60 -18.53 -21.11 -1.21
C GLU A 60 -19.55 -22.24 -0.98
N ARG A 61 -20.22 -22.26 0.19
CA ARG A 61 -21.33 -23.19 0.44
C ARG A 61 -22.51 -22.95 -0.48
N LEU A 62 -22.95 -21.71 -0.65
CA LEU A 62 -24.04 -21.36 -1.55
C LEU A 62 -23.73 -21.74 -3.00
N GLU A 63 -22.49 -21.49 -3.46
CA GLU A 63 -22.05 -21.89 -4.80
C GLU A 63 -22.13 -23.40 -5.01
N ARG A 64 -21.68 -24.20 -4.04
CA ARG A 64 -21.79 -25.68 -4.07
C ARG A 64 -23.25 -26.13 -4.08
N GLU A 65 -24.08 -25.57 -3.20
CA GLU A 65 -25.50 -25.95 -3.11
C GLU A 65 -26.28 -25.62 -4.39
N ILE A 66 -25.96 -24.48 -5.04
CA ILE A 66 -26.55 -24.13 -6.34
C ILE A 66 -26.12 -25.12 -7.41
N ALA A 67 -24.83 -25.45 -7.48
CA ALA A 67 -24.29 -26.41 -8.42
C ALA A 67 -24.95 -27.81 -8.25
N ASP A 68 -25.11 -28.26 -7.00
CA ASP A 68 -25.75 -29.52 -6.67
C ASP A 68 -27.24 -29.56 -7.10
N LEU A 69 -27.96 -28.45 -6.85
CA LEU A 69 -29.35 -28.34 -7.29
C LEU A 69 -29.49 -28.39 -8.84
N GLN A 70 -28.62 -27.66 -9.54
CA GLN A 70 -28.58 -27.63 -10.99
C GLN A 70 -28.25 -29.01 -11.55
N ASN A 71 -27.26 -29.71 -11.01
CA ASN A 71 -26.90 -31.06 -11.42
C ASN A 71 -28.04 -32.07 -11.17
N LYS A 72 -28.72 -31.98 -10.00
CA LYS A 72 -29.88 -32.84 -9.70
C LYS A 72 -31.04 -32.58 -10.68
N LEU A 73 -31.39 -31.34 -10.97
CA LEU A 73 -32.39 -30.97 -11.93
C LEU A 73 -32.06 -31.51 -13.31
N GLN A 74 -30.80 -31.50 -13.73
CA GLN A 74 -30.38 -32.00 -15.03
C GLN A 74 -30.36 -33.53 -15.10
N THR A 75 -29.78 -34.19 -14.08
CA THR A 75 -29.61 -35.66 -14.11
C THR A 75 -30.88 -36.45 -13.80
N MET A 76 -31.80 -35.83 -13.04
CA MET A 76 -33.07 -36.43 -12.67
C MET A 76 -34.24 -35.88 -13.50
N SER A 77 -33.97 -35.16 -14.58
CA SER A 77 -35.00 -34.69 -15.50
C SER A 77 -35.90 -35.85 -15.97
N GLY A 78 -37.22 -35.69 -15.87
CA GLY A 78 -38.20 -36.71 -16.19
C GLY A 78 -38.36 -37.82 -15.14
N LYS A 79 -37.61 -37.82 -14.05
CA LYS A 79 -37.75 -38.76 -12.90
C LYS A 79 -38.28 -38.06 -11.65
N LEU A 80 -38.27 -36.74 -11.60
CA LEU A 80 -38.80 -35.93 -10.52
C LEU A 80 -40.31 -35.75 -10.70
N THR A 81 -41.02 -35.63 -9.59
CA THR A 81 -42.41 -35.14 -9.62
C THR A 81 -42.43 -33.66 -10.01
N PRO A 82 -43.45 -33.14 -10.67
CA PRO A 82 -43.53 -31.71 -11.02
C PRO A 82 -43.38 -30.79 -9.80
N GLN A 83 -43.92 -31.23 -8.65
CA GLN A 83 -43.77 -30.50 -7.40
C GLN A 83 -42.29 -30.44 -6.92
N ALA A 84 -41.56 -31.56 -6.94
CA ALA A 84 -40.17 -31.64 -6.54
C ALA A 84 -39.25 -30.78 -7.44
N GLU A 85 -39.52 -30.80 -8.76
CA GLU A 85 -38.80 -29.99 -9.73
C GLU A 85 -39.03 -28.49 -9.48
N GLN A 86 -40.29 -28.10 -9.21
CA GLN A 86 -40.62 -26.72 -8.86
C GLN A 86 -39.96 -26.27 -7.57
N GLU A 87 -39.99 -27.11 -6.51
CA GLU A 87 -39.36 -26.80 -5.22
C GLU A 87 -37.85 -26.61 -5.37
N MET A 88 -37.15 -27.47 -6.11
CA MET A 88 -35.71 -27.35 -6.39
C MET A 88 -35.40 -26.09 -7.20
N THR A 89 -36.23 -25.78 -8.20
CA THR A 89 -36.04 -24.55 -9.01
C THR A 89 -36.21 -23.30 -8.18
N VAL A 90 -37.26 -23.22 -7.35
CA VAL A 90 -37.48 -22.07 -6.44
C VAL A 90 -36.35 -21.94 -5.41
N SER A 91 -35.90 -23.09 -4.86
CA SER A 91 -34.77 -23.11 -3.93
C SER A 91 -33.47 -22.61 -4.59
N GLY A 92 -33.18 -23.08 -5.81
CA GLY A 92 -32.02 -22.62 -6.58
C GLY A 92 -32.06 -21.11 -6.86
N GLN A 93 -33.22 -20.61 -7.30
CA GLN A 93 -33.40 -19.16 -7.50
C GLN A 93 -33.24 -18.34 -6.23
N LYS A 94 -33.73 -18.83 -5.08
CA LYS A 94 -33.54 -18.16 -3.77
C LYS A 94 -32.06 -18.10 -3.41
N LYS A 95 -31.35 -19.23 -3.51
CA LYS A 95 -29.92 -19.30 -3.22
C LYS A 95 -29.08 -18.42 -4.16
N GLN A 96 -29.45 -18.36 -5.44
CA GLN A 96 -28.79 -17.48 -6.40
C GLN A 96 -28.93 -16.00 -6.03
N ARG A 97 -30.12 -15.57 -5.61
CA ARG A 97 -30.33 -14.18 -5.12
C ARG A 97 -29.52 -13.91 -3.86
N GLU A 98 -29.47 -14.88 -2.92
CA GLU A 98 -28.68 -14.78 -1.69
C GLU A 98 -27.18 -14.66 -2.01
N LEU A 99 -26.67 -15.47 -2.93
CA LEU A 99 -25.28 -15.43 -3.39
C LEU A 99 -24.94 -14.08 -4.03
N THR A 100 -25.80 -13.57 -4.89
CA THR A 100 -25.60 -12.26 -5.54
C THR A 100 -25.48 -11.17 -4.50
N ARG A 101 -26.44 -11.11 -3.56
CA ARG A 101 -26.41 -10.11 -2.48
C ARG A 101 -25.18 -10.26 -1.59
N LEU A 102 -24.82 -11.48 -1.20
CA LEU A 102 -23.64 -11.74 -0.38
C LEU A 102 -22.35 -11.26 -1.08
N ASN A 103 -22.24 -11.48 -2.40
CA ASN A 103 -21.09 -11.00 -3.18
C ASN A 103 -21.01 -9.47 -3.23
N GLU A 104 -22.14 -8.80 -3.48
CA GLU A 104 -22.21 -7.33 -3.49
C GLU A 104 -21.83 -6.74 -2.14
N ASP A 105 -22.43 -7.25 -1.05
CA ASP A 105 -22.15 -6.81 0.31
C ASP A 105 -20.67 -7.06 0.70
N LEU A 106 -20.10 -8.23 0.32
CA LEU A 106 -18.71 -8.57 0.58
C LEU A 106 -17.75 -7.61 -0.14
N GLN A 107 -18.02 -7.33 -1.41
CA GLN A 107 -17.16 -6.45 -2.21
C GLN A 107 -17.12 -5.05 -1.59
N VAL A 108 -18.29 -4.47 -1.28
CA VAL A 108 -18.40 -3.13 -0.69
C VAL A 108 -17.72 -3.06 0.67
N ASP A 109 -17.97 -4.05 1.54
CA ASP A 109 -17.44 -4.04 2.89
C ASP A 109 -15.92 -4.22 2.92
N VAL A 110 -15.38 -5.17 2.13
CA VAL A 110 -13.93 -5.41 2.02
C VAL A 110 -13.21 -4.19 1.45
N GLU A 111 -13.75 -3.58 0.38
CA GLU A 111 -13.15 -2.36 -0.20
C GLU A 111 -13.16 -1.20 0.79
N ARG A 112 -14.28 -0.97 1.49
CA ARG A 112 -14.38 0.10 2.49
C ARG A 112 -13.32 -0.07 3.57
N GLU A 113 -13.25 -1.23 4.22
CA GLU A 113 -12.33 -1.47 5.32
C GLU A 113 -10.87 -1.44 4.86
N ARG A 114 -10.59 -1.99 3.68
CA ARG A 114 -9.25 -1.90 3.08
C ARG A 114 -8.84 -0.45 2.84
N ASN A 115 -9.73 0.36 2.28
CA ASN A 115 -9.46 1.77 2.00
C ASN A 115 -9.25 2.57 3.29
N GLU A 116 -9.98 2.26 4.37
CA GLU A 116 -9.77 2.87 5.70
C GLU A 116 -8.37 2.54 6.25
N ILE A 117 -7.97 1.26 6.19
CA ILE A 117 -6.64 0.81 6.64
C ILE A 117 -5.55 1.52 5.84
N LEU A 118 -5.64 1.50 4.51
CA LEU A 118 -4.62 2.08 3.64
C LEU A 118 -4.59 3.60 3.70
N GLY A 119 -5.74 4.25 3.79
CA GLY A 119 -5.83 5.71 3.94
C GLY A 119 -5.16 6.21 5.21
N LYS A 120 -5.42 5.54 6.34
CA LYS A 120 -4.77 5.83 7.61
C LYS A 120 -3.25 5.59 7.57
N SER A 121 -2.83 4.48 6.94
CA SER A 121 -1.42 4.17 6.75
C SER A 121 -0.72 5.22 5.89
N ALA A 122 -1.33 5.64 4.78
CA ALA A 122 -0.78 6.64 3.89
C ALA A 122 -0.58 7.99 4.58
N GLN A 123 -1.55 8.46 5.38
CA GLN A 123 -1.42 9.69 6.15
C GLN A 123 -0.25 9.62 7.15
N ARG A 124 -0.17 8.53 7.91
CA ARG A 124 0.92 8.32 8.88
C ARG A 124 2.29 8.19 8.20
N MET A 125 2.33 7.52 7.04
CA MET A 125 3.57 7.40 6.27
C MET A 125 4.05 8.76 5.77
N GLN A 126 3.16 9.66 5.34
CA GLN A 126 3.54 11.03 4.98
C GLN A 126 4.20 11.78 6.14
N GLU A 127 3.65 11.64 7.37
CA GLU A 127 4.26 12.23 8.56
C GLU A 127 5.64 11.63 8.88
N VAL A 128 5.76 10.30 8.73
CA VAL A 128 7.03 9.60 8.93
C VAL A 128 8.07 10.04 7.91
N VAL A 129 7.71 10.10 6.63
CA VAL A 129 8.59 10.55 5.56
C VAL A 129 9.04 12.00 5.79
N LYS A 130 8.14 12.88 6.20
CA LYS A 130 8.48 14.27 6.55
C LYS A 130 9.54 14.32 7.65
N LYS A 131 9.31 13.63 8.77
CA LYS A 131 10.27 13.59 9.89
C LYS A 131 11.60 12.96 9.48
N LEU A 132 11.56 11.89 8.68
CA LEU A 132 12.76 11.24 8.17
C LEU A 132 13.54 12.16 7.24
N SER A 133 12.85 12.96 6.41
CA SER A 133 13.46 13.93 5.51
C SER A 133 14.14 15.06 6.26
N GLU A 134 13.48 15.62 7.26
CA GLU A 134 14.04 16.67 8.12
C GLU A 134 15.29 16.15 8.87
N ALA A 135 15.20 14.96 9.49
CA ALA A 135 16.33 14.37 10.22
C ALA A 135 17.49 13.96 9.29
N GLY A 136 17.16 13.52 8.07
CA GLY A 136 18.16 13.12 7.08
C GLY A 136 18.74 14.28 6.28
N GLY A 137 18.20 15.49 6.41
CA GLY A 137 18.62 16.66 5.64
C GLY A 137 18.37 16.47 4.13
N TYR A 138 17.25 15.82 3.76
CA TYR A 138 16.85 15.69 2.36
C TYR A 138 16.12 16.95 1.89
N ASP A 139 16.58 17.52 0.78
CA ASP A 139 15.95 18.67 0.14
C ASP A 139 14.72 18.26 -0.69
N LEU A 140 14.72 17.01 -1.20
CA LEU A 140 13.64 16.46 -1.99
C LEU A 140 13.51 14.94 -1.72
N VAL A 141 12.28 14.50 -1.51
CA VAL A 141 11.91 13.07 -1.56
C VAL A 141 10.89 12.89 -2.68
N THR A 142 11.18 12.02 -3.64
CA THR A 142 10.30 11.72 -4.78
C THR A 142 9.85 10.27 -4.76
N ASP A 143 8.67 9.99 -5.35
CA ASP A 143 8.23 8.61 -5.52
C ASP A 143 9.03 7.90 -6.61
N ALA A 144 9.38 6.64 -6.37
CA ALA A 144 10.11 5.78 -7.30
C ALA A 144 9.39 5.61 -8.65
N THR A 145 8.06 5.69 -8.65
CA THR A 145 7.24 5.58 -9.87
C THR A 145 7.42 6.75 -10.83
N ASN A 146 7.89 7.90 -10.32
CA ASN A 146 8.15 9.10 -11.12
C ASN A 146 9.59 9.15 -11.66
N ALA A 147 10.45 8.20 -11.27
CA ALA A 147 11.85 8.16 -11.66
C ALA A 147 12.11 7.05 -12.70
N VAL A 148 12.64 7.43 -13.86
CA VAL A 148 13.07 6.45 -14.88
C VAL A 148 14.28 5.63 -14.40
N PHE A 149 15.16 6.28 -13.63
CA PHE A 149 16.35 5.66 -13.04
C PHE A 149 16.76 6.40 -11.76
N PHE A 150 17.21 5.66 -10.77
CA PHE A 150 17.88 6.17 -9.59
C PHE A 150 18.89 5.16 -9.05
N LYS A 151 19.90 5.65 -8.35
CA LYS A 151 20.87 4.77 -7.69
C LYS A 151 20.22 4.13 -6.44
N PRO A 152 20.41 2.83 -6.18
CA PRO A 152 19.83 2.17 -4.99
C PRO A 152 20.16 2.86 -3.66
N ALA A 153 21.32 3.54 -3.58
CA ALA A 153 21.72 4.29 -2.39
C ALA A 153 20.83 5.51 -2.07
N LEU A 154 19.99 5.94 -3.01
CA LEU A 154 19.02 7.03 -2.81
C LEU A 154 17.67 6.51 -2.25
N GLU A 155 17.46 5.20 -2.25
CA GLU A 155 16.18 4.62 -1.82
C GLU A 155 16.08 4.55 -0.29
N ILE A 156 15.05 5.20 0.25
CA ILE A 156 14.76 5.26 1.69
C ILE A 156 13.50 4.48 2.09
N THR A 157 12.96 3.63 1.21
CA THR A 157 11.72 2.88 1.47
C THR A 157 11.80 2.04 2.74
N LYS A 158 12.91 1.32 2.93
CA LYS A 158 13.14 0.49 4.13
C LYS A 158 13.26 1.33 5.40
N ASP A 159 13.95 2.47 5.31
CA ASP A 159 14.11 3.38 6.45
C ASP A 159 12.78 4.00 6.84
N ALA A 160 11.95 4.37 5.86
CA ALA A 160 10.60 4.85 6.10
C ALA A 160 9.71 3.79 6.75
N THR A 161 9.76 2.53 6.29
CA THR A 161 9.02 1.41 6.91
C THR A 161 9.49 1.18 8.34
N ALA A 162 10.79 1.15 8.59
CA ALA A 162 11.34 0.97 9.94
C ALA A 162 10.97 2.12 10.89
N ALA A 163 10.99 3.36 10.38
CA ALA A 163 10.56 4.53 11.14
C ALA A 163 9.05 4.50 11.44
N TYR A 164 8.24 4.01 10.49
CA TYR A 164 6.81 3.79 10.71
C TYR A 164 6.56 2.77 11.80
N ASP A 165 7.18 1.59 11.73
CA ASP A 165 7.02 0.52 12.72
C ASP A 165 7.43 0.95 14.12
N LYS A 166 8.44 1.82 14.22
CA LYS A 166 8.85 2.42 15.50
C LYS A 166 7.82 3.42 16.04
N ALA A 167 7.21 4.22 15.17
CA ALA A 167 6.22 5.23 15.54
C ALA A 167 4.84 4.65 15.82
N TYR A 168 4.46 3.58 15.09
CA TYR A 168 3.17 2.92 15.12
C TYR A 168 3.33 1.40 15.21
N PRO A 169 3.76 0.86 16.37
CA PRO A 169 3.99 -0.58 16.52
C PRO A 169 2.67 -1.35 16.39
N ALA A 170 2.74 -2.53 15.76
CA ALA A 170 1.64 -3.48 15.70
C ALA A 170 1.30 -3.96 17.12
N LYS A 171 0.14 -3.59 17.65
CA LYS A 171 -0.36 -4.00 18.98
C LYS A 171 -0.99 -5.37 18.93
#